data_162f0b8079e009123cca653ab2057c92
#
_entry.id   162f0b8079e009123cca653ab2057c92
#
_cell.length_a   1.000
_cell.length_b   1.000
_cell.length_c   1.000
_cell.angle_alpha   90.00
_cell.angle_beta   90.00
_cell.angle_gamma   90.00
#
_symmetry.space_group_name_H-M   'P 1'
#
loop_
_entity.id
_entity.type
_entity.pdbx_description
1 polymer ?
#
loop_
_entity_poly.entity_id
_entity_poly.type
_entity_poly.pdbx_seq_one_letter_code
_entity_poly.pdbx_strand_id
1 'polypeptide(L)'
;QGLELVPRLQEECSANGKEAFEVLNFAGPNEGSLAVKTGRIDGWLDGAPYAGYMVRLNDDLFEKAPTADLSGVSGFAFRKGDPMAQVFKAAAEALIADGTYQKILDDWHIGELALDAPLINGE
;
A
#
# COMPACT_ATOMS: atom_id res chain seq x y z
N GLN A 1 10.11 -4.61 -2.23
CA GLN A 1 8.81 -5.16 -1.78
C GLN A 1 8.00 -5.72 -2.96
N GLY A 2 7.78 -4.98 -4.05
CA GLY A 2 6.97 -5.46 -5.18
C GLY A 2 7.48 -6.75 -5.83
N LEU A 3 8.78 -6.90 -5.99
CA LEU A 3 9.38 -8.06 -6.66
C LEU A 3 9.15 -9.40 -5.93
N GLU A 4 8.98 -9.40 -4.62
CA GLU A 4 8.70 -10.61 -3.84
C GLU A 4 7.28 -11.15 -4.08
N LEU A 5 6.38 -10.29 -4.56
CA LEU A 5 4.98 -10.62 -4.83
C LEU A 5 4.76 -11.18 -6.24
N VAL A 6 5.66 -10.89 -7.17
CA VAL A 6 5.54 -11.30 -8.58
C VAL A 6 5.34 -12.81 -8.75
N PRO A 7 6.12 -13.70 -8.10
CA PRO A 7 5.92 -15.15 -8.26
C PRO A 7 4.52 -15.60 -7.84
N ARG A 8 4.01 -15.07 -6.74
CA ARG A 8 2.66 -15.37 -6.24
C ARG A 8 1.58 -14.93 -7.23
N LEU A 9 1.69 -13.70 -7.75
CA LEU A 9 0.74 -13.18 -8.73
C LEU A 9 0.76 -13.98 -10.04
N GLN A 10 1.93 -14.43 -10.48
CA GLN A 10 2.05 -15.29 -11.65
C GLN A 10 1.44 -16.68 -11.43
N GLU A 11 1.61 -17.26 -10.24
CA GLU A 11 0.92 -18.49 -9.84
C GLU A 11 -0.59 -18.34 -9.85
N GLU A 12 -1.12 -17.24 -9.32
CA GLU A 12 -2.55 -16.94 -9.33
C GLU A 12 -3.10 -16.79 -10.77
N CYS A 13 -2.35 -16.14 -11.67
CA CYS A 13 -2.71 -16.09 -13.09
C CYS A 13 -2.77 -17.50 -13.71
N SER A 14 -1.76 -18.31 -13.48
CA SER A 14 -1.69 -19.67 -14.00
C SER A 14 -2.81 -20.56 -13.45
N ALA A 15 -3.12 -20.47 -12.16
CA ALA A 15 -4.21 -21.21 -11.52
C ALA A 15 -5.59 -20.83 -12.09
N ASN A 16 -5.73 -19.60 -12.59
CA ASN A 16 -6.93 -19.12 -13.26
C ASN A 16 -6.92 -19.29 -14.79
N GLY A 17 -5.98 -20.08 -15.33
CA GLY A 17 -5.87 -20.36 -16.77
C GLY A 17 -5.44 -19.15 -17.60
N LYS A 18 -4.76 -18.18 -16.98
CA LYS A 18 -4.20 -17.00 -17.65
C LYS A 18 -2.70 -17.19 -17.92
N GLU A 19 -2.21 -16.52 -18.94
CA GLU A 19 -0.78 -16.48 -19.22
C GLU A 19 -0.05 -15.62 -18.16
N ALA A 20 1.23 -15.94 -17.93
CA ALA A 20 2.09 -15.15 -17.08
C ALA A 20 2.32 -13.76 -17.72
N PHE A 21 2.27 -12.73 -16.91
CA PHE A 21 2.55 -11.35 -17.37
C PHE A 21 4.06 -11.08 -17.40
N GLU A 22 4.47 -10.20 -18.30
CA GLU A 22 5.84 -9.68 -18.34
C GLU A 22 6.07 -8.65 -17.23
N VAL A 23 7.25 -8.67 -16.62
CA VAL A 23 7.62 -7.73 -15.55
C VAL A 23 8.73 -6.81 -16.03
N LEU A 24 8.44 -5.51 -16.02
CA LEU A 24 9.42 -4.46 -16.27
C LEU A 24 9.78 -3.77 -14.95
N ASN A 25 11.06 -3.60 -14.70
CA ASN A 25 11.56 -2.88 -13.52
C ASN A 25 11.90 -1.44 -13.87
N PHE A 26 11.50 -0.50 -13.01
CA PHE A 26 11.79 0.91 -13.14
C PHE A 26 12.67 1.38 -11.98
N ALA A 27 13.53 2.38 -12.23
CA ALA A 27 14.43 2.91 -11.21
C ALA A 27 13.68 3.71 -10.11
N GLY A 28 12.48 4.18 -10.42
CA GLY A 28 11.67 4.93 -9.47
C GLY A 28 10.20 5.01 -9.85
N PRO A 29 9.38 5.48 -8.92
CA PRO A 29 7.92 5.48 -9.08
C PRO A 29 7.44 6.42 -10.20
N ASN A 30 8.15 7.51 -10.46
CA ASN A 30 7.80 8.43 -11.55
C ASN A 30 7.90 7.79 -12.94
N GLU A 31 8.88 6.89 -13.13
CA GLU A 31 9.04 6.18 -14.40
C GLU A 31 7.94 5.15 -14.61
N GLY A 32 7.55 4.42 -13.54
CA GLY A 32 6.44 3.46 -13.55
C GLY A 32 5.11 4.15 -13.86
N SER A 33 4.81 5.25 -13.20
CA SER A 33 3.58 6.00 -13.44
C SER A 33 3.51 6.59 -14.85
N LEU A 34 4.64 7.10 -15.38
CA LEU A 34 4.70 7.58 -16.75
C LEU A 34 4.49 6.44 -17.77
N ALA A 35 5.04 5.26 -17.49
CA ALA A 35 4.87 4.10 -18.36
C ALA A 35 3.40 3.63 -18.45
N VAL A 36 2.64 3.69 -17.36
CA VAL A 36 1.18 3.47 -17.38
C VAL A 36 0.48 4.57 -18.17
N LYS A 37 0.77 5.84 -17.90
CA LYS A 37 0.17 6.99 -18.60
C LYS A 37 0.35 6.94 -20.13
N THR A 38 1.47 6.40 -20.57
CA THR A 38 1.80 6.31 -22.00
C THR A 38 1.37 4.99 -22.64
N GLY A 39 0.73 4.09 -21.90
CA GLY A 39 0.32 2.77 -22.37
C GLY A 39 1.49 1.82 -22.67
N ARG A 40 2.66 2.10 -22.12
CA ARG A 40 3.83 1.21 -22.26
C ARG A 40 3.71 -0.05 -21.40
N ILE A 41 2.98 0.04 -20.30
CA ILE A 41 2.61 -1.07 -19.42
C ILE A 41 1.13 -0.95 -19.05
N ASP A 42 0.51 -2.07 -18.78
CA ASP A 42 -0.93 -2.15 -18.46
C ASP A 42 -1.22 -1.89 -16.99
N GLY A 43 -0.25 -2.11 -16.11
CA GLY A 43 -0.39 -1.90 -14.67
C GLY A 43 0.96 -1.70 -13.99
N TRP A 44 0.91 -1.10 -12.83
CA TRP A 44 2.10 -0.82 -12.04
C TRP A 44 1.89 -1.22 -10.58
N LEU A 45 2.84 -1.98 -10.04
CA LEU A 45 2.83 -2.45 -8.66
C LEU A 45 3.77 -1.61 -7.80
N ASP A 46 3.22 -0.96 -6.80
CA ASP A 46 3.98 -0.18 -5.81
C ASP A 46 3.35 -0.29 -4.42
N GLY A 47 3.96 0.34 -3.43
CA GLY A 47 3.38 0.42 -2.09
C GLY A 47 2.01 1.12 -2.07
N ALA A 48 1.07 0.58 -1.34
CA ALA A 48 -0.30 1.09 -1.30
C ALA A 48 -0.44 2.59 -0.99
N PRO A 49 0.36 3.19 -0.08
CA PRO A 49 0.30 4.64 0.15
C PRO A 49 0.66 5.46 -1.08
N TYR A 50 1.63 5.00 -1.88
CA TYR A 50 1.99 5.69 -3.11
C TYR A 50 0.95 5.48 -4.21
N ALA A 51 0.41 4.28 -4.35
CA ALA A 51 -0.68 4.01 -5.30
C ALA A 51 -1.92 4.88 -5.00
N GLY A 52 -2.33 4.98 -3.73
CA GLY A 52 -3.41 5.86 -3.30
C GLY A 52 -3.14 7.34 -3.60
N TYR A 53 -1.92 7.80 -3.34
CA TYR A 53 -1.49 9.16 -3.68
C TYR A 53 -1.57 9.45 -5.18
N MET A 54 -1.16 8.50 -6.03
CA MET A 54 -1.22 8.66 -7.49
C MET A 54 -2.66 8.72 -8.01
N VAL A 55 -3.56 7.90 -7.48
CA VAL A 55 -5.00 7.96 -7.79
C VAL A 55 -5.57 9.31 -7.36
N ARG A 56 -5.28 9.76 -6.13
CA ARG A 56 -5.75 11.06 -5.64
C ARG A 56 -5.32 12.25 -6.51
N LEU A 57 -4.11 12.21 -7.06
CA LEU A 57 -3.58 13.29 -7.91
C LEU A 57 -4.08 13.24 -9.36
N ASN A 58 -4.54 12.08 -9.83
CA ASN A 58 -4.86 11.85 -11.24
C ASN A 58 -5.98 10.81 -11.33
N ASP A 59 -7.12 11.11 -10.75
CA ASP A 59 -8.30 10.24 -10.67
C ASP A 59 -8.94 9.92 -12.03
N ASP A 60 -8.66 10.75 -13.03
CA ASP A 60 -9.03 10.53 -14.43
C ASP A 60 -8.08 9.59 -15.20
N LEU A 61 -6.91 9.29 -14.65
CA LEU A 61 -5.84 8.53 -15.31
C LEU A 61 -5.49 7.21 -14.63
N PHE A 62 -5.69 7.12 -13.32
CA PHE A 62 -5.31 5.97 -12.53
C PHE A 62 -6.51 5.41 -11.77
N GLU A 63 -6.63 4.11 -11.79
CA GLU A 63 -7.53 3.33 -10.97
C GLU A 63 -6.71 2.36 -10.11
N LYS A 64 -7.09 2.21 -8.85
CA LYS A 64 -6.47 1.21 -7.98
C LYS A 64 -7.17 -0.13 -8.17
N ALA A 65 -6.45 -1.11 -8.68
CA ALA A 65 -6.93 -2.47 -8.73
C ALA A 65 -7.13 -3.02 -7.30
N PRO A 66 -8.14 -3.87 -7.07
CA PRO A 66 -8.27 -4.59 -5.81
C PRO A 66 -6.98 -5.36 -5.54
N THR A 67 -6.30 -5.01 -4.47
CA THR A 67 -5.11 -5.75 -4.04
C THR A 67 -5.55 -6.87 -3.12
N ALA A 68 -5.25 -8.11 -3.49
CA ALA A 68 -5.18 -9.16 -2.49
C ALA A 68 -4.13 -8.72 -1.44
N ASP A 69 -4.40 -9.02 -0.19
CA ASP A 69 -3.65 -8.75 1.03
C ASP A 69 -2.10 -8.81 0.87
N LEU A 70 -1.53 -7.79 0.22
CA LEU A 70 -0.11 -7.69 -0.13
C LEU A 70 0.60 -6.62 0.73
N SER A 71 -0.12 -5.95 1.61
CA SER A 71 0.41 -4.88 2.44
C SER A 71 1.02 -5.44 3.72
N GLY A 72 2.30 -5.20 3.90
CA GLY A 72 2.92 -5.33 5.21
C GLY A 72 2.47 -4.19 6.13
N VAL A 73 2.52 -4.43 7.44
CA VAL A 73 2.27 -3.40 8.45
C VAL A 73 3.40 -2.38 8.41
N SER A 74 3.05 -1.10 8.30
CA SER A 74 4.00 0.01 8.45
C SER A 74 3.94 0.54 9.88
N GLY A 75 5.08 0.95 10.43
CA GLY A 75 5.14 1.43 11.81
C GLY A 75 6.27 2.41 12.07
N PHE A 76 6.21 3.05 13.22
CA PHE A 76 7.25 3.92 13.74
C PHE A 76 8.27 3.11 14.55
N ALA A 77 9.56 3.35 14.33
CA ALA A 77 10.63 2.71 15.09
C ALA A 77 11.08 3.60 16.26
N PHE A 78 11.19 3.01 17.42
CA PHE A 78 11.67 3.64 18.66
C PHE A 78 12.87 2.85 19.22
N ARG A 79 13.65 3.49 20.08
CA ARG A 79 14.67 2.77 20.85
C ARG A 79 13.99 1.75 21.76
N LYS A 80 14.62 0.60 21.94
CA LYS A 80 14.12 -0.43 22.87
C LYS A 80 13.98 0.15 24.28
N GLY A 81 12.78 0.06 24.85
CA GLY A 81 12.48 0.60 26.19
C GLY A 81 12.15 2.10 26.21
N ASP A 82 12.09 2.77 25.07
CA ASP A 82 11.69 4.17 25.01
C ASP A 82 10.18 4.31 25.32
N PRO A 83 9.78 5.12 26.31
CA PRO A 83 8.38 5.31 26.67
C PRO A 83 7.56 5.97 25.55
N MET A 84 8.22 6.60 24.57
CA MET A 84 7.55 7.26 23.44
C MET A 84 6.71 6.28 22.61
N ALA A 85 7.09 5.01 22.52
CA ALA A 85 6.30 3.98 21.86
C ALA A 85 4.87 3.87 22.46
N GLN A 86 4.75 3.95 23.80
CA GLN A 86 3.46 3.91 24.48
C GLN A 86 2.65 5.20 24.28
N VAL A 87 3.33 6.35 24.23
CA VAL A 87 2.68 7.63 23.94
C VAL A 87 2.09 7.63 22.53
N PHE A 88 2.85 7.15 21.55
CA PHE A 88 2.36 7.01 20.16
C PHE A 88 1.20 6.02 20.04
N LYS A 89 1.29 4.88 20.76
CA LYS A 89 0.19 3.91 20.82
C LYS A 89 -1.10 4.56 21.33
N ALA A 90 -1.02 5.24 22.47
CA ALA A 90 -2.20 5.91 23.05
C ALA A 90 -2.77 7.01 22.13
N ALA A 91 -1.91 7.77 21.46
CA ALA A 91 -2.34 8.76 20.48
C ALA A 91 -3.04 8.11 19.28
N ALA A 92 -2.50 7.01 18.75
CA ALA A 92 -3.12 6.26 17.65
C ALA A 92 -4.48 5.66 18.08
N GLU A 93 -4.59 5.09 19.29
CA GLU A 93 -5.87 4.62 19.85
C GLU A 93 -6.92 5.74 19.91
N ALA A 94 -6.54 6.95 20.32
CA ALA A 94 -7.44 8.09 20.35
C ALA A 94 -7.91 8.49 18.95
N LEU A 95 -7.01 8.53 17.96
CA LEU A 95 -7.33 8.86 16.56
C LEU A 95 -8.21 7.78 15.89
N ILE A 96 -8.06 6.53 16.27
CA ILE A 96 -8.95 5.45 15.82
C ILE A 96 -10.33 5.63 16.45
N ALA A 97 -10.39 5.87 17.76
CA ALA A 97 -11.63 5.99 18.51
C ALA A 97 -12.50 7.19 18.07
N ASP A 98 -11.88 8.30 17.67
CA ASP A 98 -12.60 9.51 17.21
C ASP A 98 -12.87 9.52 15.69
N GLY A 99 -12.40 8.51 14.96
CA GLY A 99 -12.58 8.36 13.50
C GLY A 99 -11.61 9.17 12.65
N THR A 100 -10.72 9.97 13.25
CA THR A 100 -9.74 10.80 12.52
C THR A 100 -8.77 9.94 11.72
N TYR A 101 -8.33 8.80 12.27
CA TYR A 101 -7.45 7.86 11.59
C TYR A 101 -8.08 7.33 10.29
N GLN A 102 -9.30 6.82 10.35
CA GLN A 102 -10.02 6.33 9.17
C GLN A 102 -10.18 7.44 8.13
N LYS A 103 -10.61 8.63 8.56
CA LYS A 103 -10.77 9.76 7.65
C LYS A 103 -9.47 10.12 6.91
N ILE A 104 -8.32 10.13 7.59
CA ILE A 104 -7.03 10.39 6.95
C ILE A 104 -6.74 9.34 5.88
N LEU A 105 -6.94 8.05 6.18
CA LEU A 105 -6.69 6.99 5.22
C LEU A 105 -7.63 7.04 4.02
N ASP A 106 -8.90 7.38 4.24
CA ASP A 106 -9.88 7.57 3.16
C ASP A 106 -9.50 8.73 2.24
N ASP A 107 -9.07 9.86 2.83
CA ASP A 107 -8.58 11.02 2.09
C ASP A 107 -7.35 10.70 1.21
N TRP A 108 -6.62 9.62 1.54
CA TRP A 108 -5.47 9.12 0.78
C TRP A 108 -5.78 7.88 -0.09
N HIS A 109 -7.04 7.50 -0.22
CA HIS A 109 -7.50 6.33 -0.98
C HIS A 109 -6.87 5.00 -0.54
N ILE A 110 -6.62 4.86 0.76
CA ILE A 110 -6.09 3.65 1.41
C ILE A 110 -6.87 3.27 2.67
N GLY A 111 -8.13 3.65 2.75
CA GLY A 111 -9.00 3.39 3.91
C GLY A 111 -9.18 1.90 4.22
N GLU A 112 -9.08 1.05 3.22
CA GLU A 112 -9.12 -0.42 3.38
C GLU A 112 -7.90 -1.00 4.12
N LEU A 113 -6.84 -0.20 4.32
CA LEU A 113 -5.65 -0.61 5.08
C LEU A 113 -5.71 -0.19 6.55
N ALA A 114 -6.84 0.35 7.01
CA ALA A 114 -7.01 0.75 8.39
C ALA A 114 -6.84 -0.44 9.34
N LEU A 115 -6.11 -0.20 10.42
CA LEU A 115 -6.00 -1.16 11.52
C LEU A 115 -7.08 -0.85 12.57
N ASP A 116 -7.66 -1.88 13.15
CA ASP A 116 -8.63 -1.75 14.25
C ASP A 116 -7.97 -1.28 15.55
N ALA A 117 -6.68 -1.57 15.72
CA ALA A 117 -5.89 -1.14 16.86
C ALA A 117 -4.40 -0.99 16.50
N PRO A 118 -3.67 -0.09 17.16
CA PRO A 118 -2.23 0.02 16.98
C PRO A 118 -1.52 -1.15 17.66
N LEU A 119 -0.53 -1.71 16.98
CA LEU A 119 0.27 -2.83 17.45
C LEU A 119 1.64 -2.35 17.94
N ILE A 120 2.21 -3.02 18.95
CA ILE A 120 3.62 -2.88 19.33
C ILE A 120 4.33 -4.18 18.97
N ASN A 121 5.38 -4.09 18.14
CA ASN A 121 6.13 -5.24 17.61
C ASN A 121 5.25 -6.28 16.87
N GLY A 122 4.11 -5.88 16.34
CA GLY A 122 3.19 -6.78 15.64
C GLY A 122 2.18 -7.52 16.55
N GLU A 123 2.13 -7.13 17.84
CA GLU A 123 1.23 -7.69 18.86
C GLU A 123 0.31 -6.62 19.47
#